data_7561268c119fca9297773f926ddc940d
#
_entry.id   7561268c119fca9297773f926ddc940d
#
_cell.length_a   1.000
_cell.length_b   1.000
_cell.length_c   1.000
_cell.angle_alpha   90.00
_cell.angle_beta   90.00
_cell.angle_gamma   90.00
#
_symmetry.space_group_name_H-M   'P 1'
#
loop_
_entity.id
_entity.type
_entity.pdbx_description
1 polymer ?
#
loop_
_entity_poly.entity_id
_entity_poly.type
_entity_poly.pdbx_seq_one_letter_code
_entity_poly.pdbx_strand_id
1 'polypeptide(L)'
;MTTNSSTSIHVSLFDFDGTLTMLDTLPAFIAHAVGRWRMLVGFGLYLPLIVLMKLHLYPSGRVKERLFAHFFKGMTLETFDAHCQSFAKNNVHILRPQGIKAIKTACQRGESVLIVSASITNWVLPFFRQLPRVQVIGTQIAVENGRLTGRFASPNCHGAEKVRRVENLFAPRHQYYITAYGDSQGDKEMLAYADEPHYKPFRTK
;
A
#
# COMPACT_ATOMS: atom_id res chain seq x y z
N MET A 1 14.41 23.60 37.39
CA MET A 1 13.39 23.22 36.37
C MET A 1 14.08 22.34 35.34
N THR A 2 14.01 21.03 35.52
CA THR A 2 14.56 20.05 34.58
C THR A 2 13.55 19.90 33.45
N THR A 3 13.83 20.47 32.29
CA THR A 3 13.10 20.20 31.04
C THR A 3 13.33 18.74 30.67
N ASN A 4 12.39 17.86 31.00
CA ASN A 4 12.30 16.54 30.39
C ASN A 4 12.09 16.75 28.88
N SER A 5 13.16 16.72 28.11
CA SER A 5 13.05 16.54 26.66
C SER A 5 12.55 15.10 26.44
N SER A 6 11.23 14.97 26.36
CA SER A 6 10.62 13.70 25.93
C SER A 6 11.13 13.44 24.51
N THR A 7 12.03 12.48 24.37
CA THR A 7 12.56 12.05 23.08
C THR A 7 11.37 11.47 22.29
N SER A 8 10.87 12.21 21.31
CA SER A 8 9.76 11.74 20.46
C SER A 8 10.19 10.47 19.75
N ILE A 9 9.30 9.49 19.69
CA ILE A 9 9.52 8.25 18.94
C ILE A 9 9.32 8.57 17.46
N HIS A 10 10.36 8.33 16.64
CA HIS A 10 10.30 8.61 15.22
C HIS A 10 9.59 7.49 14.45
N VAL A 11 8.67 7.88 13.58
CA VAL A 11 7.88 7.00 12.71
C VAL A 11 7.98 7.48 11.27
N SER A 12 8.35 6.60 10.36
CA SER A 12 8.38 6.87 8.93
C SER A 12 7.29 6.12 8.19
N LEU A 13 6.38 6.84 7.55
CA LEU A 13 5.25 6.33 6.78
C LEU A 13 5.51 6.45 5.29
N PHE A 14 5.40 5.36 4.56
CA PHE A 14 5.61 5.35 3.10
C PHE A 14 4.35 4.83 2.40
N ASP A 15 3.80 5.59 1.46
CA ASP A 15 2.91 5.02 0.47
C ASP A 15 3.69 4.10 -0.48
N PHE A 16 2.99 3.17 -1.16
CA PHE A 16 3.61 2.18 -2.02
C PHE A 16 3.51 2.53 -3.50
N ASP A 17 2.29 2.54 -4.06
CA ASP A 17 2.06 2.71 -5.48
C ASP A 17 2.35 4.14 -5.95
N GLY A 18 3.28 4.33 -6.89
CA GLY A 18 3.70 5.65 -7.37
C GLY A 18 4.70 6.36 -6.45
N THR A 19 4.75 6.01 -5.16
CA THR A 19 5.71 6.53 -4.18
C THR A 19 6.97 5.67 -4.12
N LEU A 20 6.88 4.44 -3.61
CA LEU A 20 7.98 3.48 -3.57
C LEU A 20 8.13 2.71 -4.88
N THR A 21 7.09 2.63 -5.69
CA THR A 21 7.09 2.00 -7.01
C THR A 21 7.02 3.04 -8.14
N MET A 22 7.47 2.66 -9.31
CA MET A 22 7.40 3.49 -10.52
C MET A 22 6.04 3.40 -11.24
N LEU A 23 5.15 2.49 -10.79
CA LEU A 23 3.86 2.22 -11.42
C LEU A 23 2.81 1.79 -10.39
N ASP A 24 1.53 1.77 -10.80
CA ASP A 24 0.44 1.16 -10.04
C ASP A 24 0.56 -0.37 -10.11
N THR A 25 0.65 -1.01 -8.94
CA THR A 25 0.90 -2.45 -8.88
C THR A 25 -0.35 -3.30 -9.10
N LEU A 26 -1.57 -2.76 -9.01
CA LEU A 26 -2.79 -3.55 -9.23
C LEU A 26 -2.86 -4.12 -10.66
N PRO A 27 -2.72 -3.33 -11.76
CA PRO A 27 -2.71 -3.88 -13.11
C PRO A 27 -1.51 -4.80 -13.33
N ALA A 28 -0.33 -4.44 -12.82
CA ALA A 28 0.88 -5.24 -12.97
C ALA A 28 0.77 -6.60 -12.31
N PHE A 29 0.21 -6.65 -11.08
CA PHE A 29 -0.03 -7.89 -10.35
C PHE A 29 -1.06 -8.78 -11.06
N ILE A 30 -2.18 -8.21 -11.52
CA ILE A 30 -3.19 -8.97 -12.27
C ILE A 30 -2.56 -9.55 -13.55
N ALA A 31 -1.81 -8.74 -14.32
CA ALA A 31 -1.12 -9.23 -15.51
C ALA A 31 -0.14 -10.37 -15.22
N HIS A 32 0.57 -10.31 -14.09
CA HIS A 32 1.49 -11.35 -13.63
C HIS A 32 0.73 -12.63 -13.25
N ALA A 33 -0.38 -12.53 -12.52
CA ALA A 33 -1.09 -13.68 -11.97
C ALA A 33 -1.95 -14.42 -13.01
N VAL A 34 -2.63 -13.68 -13.90
CA VAL A 34 -3.61 -14.27 -14.83
C VAL A 34 -3.26 -14.09 -16.31
N GLY A 35 -2.18 -13.35 -16.60
CA GLY A 35 -1.74 -13.03 -17.95
C GLY A 35 -2.31 -11.71 -18.50
N ARG A 36 -1.52 -11.06 -19.37
CA ARG A 36 -1.83 -9.72 -19.90
C ARG A 36 -3.15 -9.66 -20.67
N TRP A 37 -3.46 -10.70 -21.45
CA TRP A 37 -4.67 -10.74 -22.26
C TRP A 37 -5.93 -10.79 -21.36
N ARG A 38 -5.96 -11.68 -20.40
CA ARG A 38 -7.09 -11.78 -19.45
C ARG A 38 -7.26 -10.48 -18.65
N MET A 39 -6.15 -9.87 -18.24
CA MET A 39 -6.17 -8.56 -17.59
C MET A 39 -6.85 -7.51 -18.49
N LEU A 40 -6.45 -7.38 -19.77
CA LEU A 40 -7.02 -6.39 -20.70
C LEU A 40 -8.51 -6.60 -20.90
N VAL A 41 -8.96 -7.84 -21.09
CA VAL A 41 -10.39 -8.17 -21.24
C VAL A 41 -11.16 -7.80 -19.96
N GLY A 42 -10.64 -8.16 -18.78
CA GLY A 42 -11.28 -7.80 -17.51
C GLY A 42 -11.36 -6.29 -17.30
N PHE A 43 -10.27 -5.55 -17.54
CA PHE A 43 -10.30 -4.09 -17.43
C PHE A 43 -11.25 -3.46 -18.45
N GLY A 44 -11.34 -3.99 -19.67
CA GLY A 44 -12.32 -3.57 -20.67
C GLY A 44 -13.76 -3.74 -20.19
N LEU A 45 -14.08 -4.88 -19.58
CA LEU A 45 -15.39 -5.16 -19.00
C LEU A 45 -15.78 -4.16 -17.88
N TYR A 46 -14.81 -3.75 -17.07
CA TYR A 46 -15.02 -2.80 -15.97
C TYR A 46 -14.72 -1.35 -16.35
N LEU A 47 -14.43 -1.06 -17.62
CA LEU A 47 -14.10 0.29 -18.09
C LEU A 47 -15.14 1.36 -17.68
N PRO A 48 -16.47 1.14 -17.80
CA PRO A 48 -17.45 2.13 -17.37
C PRO A 48 -17.32 2.49 -15.89
N LEU A 49 -17.09 1.49 -15.02
CA LEU A 49 -16.89 1.73 -13.58
C LEU A 49 -15.57 2.45 -13.28
N ILE A 50 -14.51 2.14 -14.04
CA ILE A 50 -13.22 2.81 -13.92
C ILE A 50 -13.34 4.29 -14.32
N VAL A 51 -14.11 4.59 -15.37
CA VAL A 51 -14.38 5.97 -15.79
C VAL A 51 -15.18 6.72 -14.71
N LEU A 52 -16.24 6.13 -14.18
CA LEU A 52 -17.03 6.72 -13.09
C LEU A 52 -16.16 6.97 -11.84
N MET A 53 -15.24 6.06 -11.52
CA MET A 53 -14.28 6.23 -10.44
C MET A 53 -13.36 7.42 -10.68
N LYS A 54 -12.82 7.57 -11.90
CA LYS A 54 -11.94 8.69 -12.27
C LYS A 54 -12.68 10.04 -12.23
N LEU A 55 -13.98 10.03 -12.51
CA LEU A 55 -14.85 11.20 -12.39
C LEU A 55 -15.33 11.45 -10.95
N HIS A 56 -14.83 10.68 -9.98
CA HIS A 56 -15.25 10.73 -8.56
C HIS A 56 -16.73 10.43 -8.30
N LEU A 57 -17.42 9.85 -9.28
CA LEU A 57 -18.84 9.45 -9.18
C LEU A 57 -19.04 8.04 -8.59
N TYR A 58 -17.97 7.27 -8.44
CA TYR A 58 -18.03 5.93 -7.86
C TYR A 58 -16.81 5.65 -6.96
N PRO A 59 -16.99 5.02 -5.78
CA PRO A 59 -15.92 4.79 -4.82
C PRO A 59 -14.82 3.88 -5.37
N SER A 60 -13.56 4.33 -5.29
CA SER A 60 -12.39 3.59 -5.79
C SER A 60 -12.23 2.20 -5.14
N GLY A 61 -12.51 2.08 -3.85
CA GLY A 61 -12.46 0.81 -3.14
C GLY A 61 -13.40 -0.24 -3.71
N ARG A 62 -14.62 0.17 -4.10
CA ARG A 62 -15.60 -0.76 -4.72
C ARG A 62 -15.18 -1.22 -6.12
N VAL A 63 -14.54 -0.35 -6.92
CA VAL A 63 -14.01 -0.75 -8.23
C VAL A 63 -12.88 -1.75 -8.06
N LYS A 64 -11.95 -1.46 -7.14
CA LYS A 64 -10.84 -2.37 -6.83
C LYS A 64 -11.34 -3.73 -6.34
N GLU A 65 -12.34 -3.76 -5.45
CA GLU A 65 -12.93 -4.99 -4.94
C GLU A 65 -13.61 -5.82 -6.04
N ARG A 66 -14.34 -5.17 -6.96
CA ARG A 66 -14.97 -5.85 -8.10
C ARG A 66 -13.96 -6.42 -9.07
N LEU A 67 -12.90 -5.67 -9.40
CA LEU A 67 -11.78 -6.17 -10.21
C LEU A 67 -11.09 -7.35 -9.50
N PHE A 68 -10.83 -7.23 -8.21
CA PHE A 68 -10.26 -8.30 -7.41
C PHE A 68 -11.13 -9.56 -7.44
N ALA A 69 -12.44 -9.42 -7.23
CA ALA A 69 -13.40 -10.52 -7.30
C ALA A 69 -13.41 -11.20 -8.68
N HIS A 70 -13.38 -10.40 -9.75
CA HIS A 70 -13.38 -10.92 -11.13
C HIS A 70 -12.21 -11.86 -11.40
N PHE A 71 -11.00 -11.50 -10.94
CA PHE A 71 -9.79 -12.27 -11.24
C PHE A 71 -9.47 -13.37 -10.22
N PHE A 72 -9.85 -13.19 -8.95
CA PHE A 72 -9.31 -14.00 -7.86
C PHE A 72 -10.34 -14.71 -7.00
N LYS A 73 -11.65 -14.44 -7.13
CA LYS A 73 -12.70 -15.14 -6.36
C LYS A 73 -12.61 -16.65 -6.57
N GLY A 74 -12.59 -17.40 -5.47
CA GLY A 74 -12.50 -18.86 -5.47
C GLY A 74 -11.08 -19.44 -5.56
N MET A 75 -10.06 -18.61 -5.86
CA MET A 75 -8.65 -19.03 -5.79
C MET A 75 -8.28 -19.39 -4.36
N THR A 76 -7.45 -20.43 -4.15
CA THR A 76 -6.94 -20.74 -2.82
C THR A 76 -5.99 -19.65 -2.34
N LEU A 77 -5.97 -19.37 -1.03
CA LEU A 77 -5.04 -18.41 -0.44
C LEU A 77 -3.58 -18.78 -0.75
N GLU A 78 -3.26 -20.07 -0.68
CA GLU A 78 -1.91 -20.58 -0.99
C GLU A 78 -1.48 -20.24 -2.42
N THR A 79 -2.34 -20.48 -3.42
CA THR A 79 -2.07 -20.13 -4.82
C THR A 79 -1.91 -18.62 -4.98
N PHE A 80 -2.78 -17.83 -4.34
CA PHE A 80 -2.70 -16.37 -4.39
C PHE A 80 -1.40 -15.85 -3.78
N ASP A 81 -1.00 -16.36 -2.60
CA ASP A 81 0.24 -15.97 -1.94
C ASP A 81 1.48 -16.41 -2.73
N ALA A 82 1.43 -17.55 -3.44
CA ALA A 82 2.48 -17.95 -4.38
C ALA A 82 2.62 -16.94 -5.53
N HIS A 83 1.51 -16.44 -6.10
CA HIS A 83 1.54 -15.36 -7.08
C HIS A 83 2.13 -14.07 -6.51
N CYS A 84 1.77 -13.70 -5.27
CA CYS A 84 2.29 -12.51 -4.59
C CYS A 84 3.82 -12.58 -4.41
N GLN A 85 4.32 -13.73 -3.97
CA GLN A 85 5.76 -13.96 -3.80
C GLN A 85 6.51 -13.92 -5.14
N SER A 86 5.98 -14.61 -6.16
CA SER A 86 6.53 -14.60 -7.51
C SER A 86 6.53 -13.20 -8.10
N PHE A 87 5.45 -12.44 -7.92
CA PHE A 87 5.35 -11.06 -8.38
C PHE A 87 6.44 -10.18 -7.78
N ALA A 88 6.60 -10.18 -6.48
CA ALA A 88 7.62 -9.38 -5.82
C ALA A 88 9.03 -9.78 -6.26
N LYS A 89 9.32 -11.09 -6.35
CA LYS A 89 10.63 -11.59 -6.79
C LYS A 89 10.97 -11.13 -8.21
N ASN A 90 10.01 -11.18 -9.14
CA ASN A 90 10.25 -10.87 -10.55
C ASN A 90 10.19 -9.36 -10.85
N ASN A 91 9.66 -8.55 -9.95
CA ASN A 91 9.42 -7.13 -10.16
C ASN A 91 10.14 -6.20 -9.18
N VAL A 92 11.23 -6.64 -8.57
CA VAL A 92 12.06 -5.78 -7.67
C VAL A 92 12.49 -4.48 -8.37
N HIS A 93 12.69 -4.54 -9.69
CA HIS A 93 13.10 -3.41 -10.52
C HIS A 93 12.07 -2.26 -10.59
N ILE A 94 10.80 -2.50 -10.21
CA ILE A 94 9.80 -1.41 -10.15
C ILE A 94 9.97 -0.52 -8.91
N LEU A 95 10.73 -0.97 -7.91
CA LEU A 95 10.99 -0.18 -6.71
C LEU A 95 11.93 0.99 -7.02
N ARG A 96 11.59 2.17 -6.51
CA ARG A 96 12.46 3.35 -6.61
C ARG A 96 13.68 3.19 -5.69
N PRO A 97 14.92 3.23 -6.20
CA PRO A 97 16.12 3.03 -5.38
C PRO A 97 16.22 4.04 -4.24
N GLN A 98 15.83 5.30 -4.48
CA GLN A 98 15.84 6.36 -3.47
C GLN A 98 14.84 6.09 -2.33
N GLY A 99 13.64 5.55 -2.65
CA GLY A 99 12.66 5.14 -1.65
C GLY A 99 13.18 4.00 -0.78
N ILE A 100 13.80 2.99 -1.37
CA ILE A 100 14.41 1.89 -0.63
C ILE A 100 15.59 2.37 0.23
N LYS A 101 16.39 3.32 -0.27
CA LYS A 101 17.44 3.96 0.52
C LYS A 101 16.87 4.70 1.73
N ALA A 102 15.79 5.46 1.56
CA ALA A 102 15.11 6.17 2.65
C ALA A 102 14.60 5.20 3.73
N ILE A 103 13.95 4.10 3.34
CA ILE A 103 13.50 3.04 4.25
C ILE A 103 14.68 2.47 5.05
N LYS A 104 15.76 2.09 4.36
CA LYS A 104 16.96 1.54 5.04
C LYS A 104 17.57 2.54 6.01
N THR A 105 17.64 3.82 5.65
CA THR A 105 18.14 4.89 6.53
C THR A 105 17.26 5.06 7.76
N ALA A 106 15.92 5.07 7.62
CA ALA A 106 14.99 5.13 8.74
C ALA A 106 15.16 3.92 9.68
N CYS A 107 15.26 2.71 9.13
CA CYS A 107 15.54 1.50 9.90
C CYS A 107 16.87 1.57 10.67
N GLN A 108 17.94 2.12 10.06
CA GLN A 108 19.25 2.29 10.70
C GLN A 108 19.22 3.31 11.85
N ARG A 109 18.36 4.32 11.76
CA ARG A 109 18.10 5.30 12.83
C ARG A 109 17.24 4.74 13.96
N GLY A 110 16.74 3.52 13.84
CA GLY A 110 15.86 2.91 14.84
C GLY A 110 14.41 3.37 14.77
N GLU A 111 14.01 4.04 13.69
CA GLU A 111 12.64 4.50 13.48
C GLU A 111 11.68 3.31 13.25
N SER A 112 10.41 3.49 13.63
CA SER A 112 9.34 2.59 13.21
C SER A 112 8.97 2.88 11.76
N VAL A 113 9.10 1.89 10.87
CA VAL A 113 8.86 2.08 9.44
C VAL A 113 7.62 1.33 9.00
N LEU A 114 6.66 2.06 8.44
CA LEU A 114 5.40 1.53 7.93
C LEU A 114 5.24 1.83 6.45
N ILE A 115 4.85 0.79 5.70
CA ILE A 115 4.32 0.94 4.35
C ILE A 115 2.80 0.98 4.46
N VAL A 116 2.17 2.11 4.12
CA VAL A 116 0.73 2.35 4.28
C VAL A 116 0.10 2.49 2.90
N SER A 117 -0.55 1.43 2.39
CA SER A 117 -0.95 1.35 1.00
C SER A 117 -2.41 0.97 0.78
N ALA A 118 -3.03 1.55 -0.25
CA ALA A 118 -4.33 1.12 -0.76
C ALA A 118 -4.28 -0.24 -1.49
N SER A 119 -3.09 -0.75 -1.76
CA SER A 119 -2.87 -2.09 -2.33
C SER A 119 -3.09 -3.19 -1.30
N ILE A 120 -3.33 -4.41 -1.79
CA ILE A 120 -3.55 -5.57 -0.91
C ILE A 120 -2.24 -5.98 -0.25
N THR A 121 -2.28 -6.16 1.08
CA THR A 121 -1.12 -6.49 1.90
C THR A 121 -0.34 -7.68 1.36
N ASN A 122 -1.02 -8.71 0.86
CA ASN A 122 -0.40 -9.95 0.40
C ASN A 122 0.64 -9.76 -0.71
N TRP A 123 0.41 -8.86 -1.68
CA TRP A 123 1.41 -8.62 -2.73
C TRP A 123 2.40 -7.51 -2.44
N VAL A 124 2.12 -6.65 -1.44
CA VAL A 124 3.07 -5.61 -1.00
C VAL A 124 4.12 -6.19 -0.06
N LEU A 125 3.69 -6.97 0.93
CA LEU A 125 4.56 -7.52 1.98
C LEU A 125 5.80 -8.26 1.45
N PRO A 126 5.72 -9.09 0.39
CA PRO A 126 6.87 -9.83 -0.10
C PRO A 126 8.04 -8.97 -0.59
N PHE A 127 7.81 -7.71 -1.02
CA PHE A 127 8.88 -6.78 -1.40
C PHE A 127 9.78 -6.38 -0.23
N PHE A 128 9.27 -6.48 1.00
CA PHE A 128 9.95 -6.02 2.21
C PHE A 128 10.39 -7.15 3.16
N ARG A 129 10.26 -8.41 2.75
CA ARG A 129 10.63 -9.58 3.60
C ARG A 129 12.04 -9.54 4.16
N GLN A 130 12.98 -8.93 3.43
CA GLN A 130 14.38 -8.81 3.87
C GLN A 130 14.61 -7.62 4.81
N LEU A 131 13.57 -6.87 5.14
CA LEU A 131 13.60 -5.71 6.02
C LEU A 131 12.69 -5.96 7.23
N PRO A 132 13.12 -6.73 8.24
CA PRO A 132 12.26 -7.22 9.33
C PRO A 132 11.66 -6.13 10.22
N ARG A 133 12.20 -4.90 10.16
CA ARG A 133 11.67 -3.73 10.88
C ARG A 133 10.58 -2.97 10.10
N VAL A 134 10.31 -3.35 8.86
CA VAL A 134 9.29 -2.73 8.03
C VAL A 134 7.97 -3.45 8.21
N GLN A 135 6.95 -2.73 8.64
CA GLN A 135 5.58 -3.23 8.70
C GLN A 135 4.80 -2.78 7.46
N VAL A 136 3.89 -3.63 6.99
CA VAL A 136 3.01 -3.31 5.86
C VAL A 136 1.57 -3.27 6.33
N ILE A 137 0.93 -2.12 6.10
CA ILE A 137 -0.49 -1.88 6.36
C ILE A 137 -1.16 -1.61 5.02
N GLY A 138 -1.92 -2.58 4.54
CA GLY A 138 -2.62 -2.49 3.26
C GLY A 138 -4.08 -2.90 3.38
N THR A 139 -4.79 -2.91 2.26
CA THR A 139 -6.13 -3.46 2.18
C THR A 139 -6.06 -4.97 2.41
N GLN A 140 -6.96 -5.50 3.23
CA GLN A 140 -7.02 -6.91 3.58
C GLN A 140 -8.12 -7.62 2.77
N ILE A 141 -7.86 -8.87 2.37
CA ILE A 141 -8.78 -9.71 1.61
C ILE A 141 -9.52 -10.69 2.53
N ALA A 142 -10.77 -10.97 2.20
CA ALA A 142 -11.57 -11.94 2.94
C ALA A 142 -11.35 -13.36 2.38
N VAL A 143 -11.11 -14.30 3.31
CA VAL A 143 -10.84 -15.71 3.03
C VAL A 143 -11.83 -16.56 3.82
N GLU A 144 -12.48 -17.51 3.16
CA GLU A 144 -13.37 -18.48 3.75
C GLU A 144 -12.99 -19.89 3.25
N ASN A 145 -12.87 -20.82 4.15
CA ASN A 145 -12.47 -22.22 3.84
C ASN A 145 -11.19 -22.30 2.98
N GLY A 146 -10.19 -21.42 3.26
CA GLY A 146 -8.92 -21.38 2.53
C GLY A 146 -9.01 -20.79 1.11
N ARG A 147 -10.17 -20.22 0.72
CA ARG A 147 -10.40 -19.61 -0.60
C ARG A 147 -10.77 -18.13 -0.50
N LEU A 148 -10.34 -17.35 -1.48
CA LEU A 148 -10.67 -15.94 -1.60
C LEU A 148 -12.17 -15.79 -1.90
N THR A 149 -12.86 -14.98 -1.10
CA THR A 149 -14.29 -14.67 -1.32
C THR A 149 -14.52 -13.68 -2.47
N GLY A 150 -13.46 -12.97 -2.88
CA GLY A 150 -13.52 -11.84 -3.79
C GLY A 150 -13.86 -10.52 -3.10
N ARG A 151 -14.03 -10.51 -1.77
CA ARG A 151 -14.32 -9.31 -0.98
C ARG A 151 -13.10 -8.85 -0.20
N PHE A 152 -13.13 -7.59 0.21
CA PHE A 152 -12.17 -7.06 1.17
C PHE A 152 -12.65 -7.33 2.61
N ALA A 153 -11.73 -7.74 3.46
CA ALA A 153 -11.96 -7.93 4.90
C ALA A 153 -11.81 -6.61 5.67
N SER A 154 -11.26 -5.58 5.03
CA SER A 154 -11.10 -4.25 5.62
C SER A 154 -11.52 -3.17 4.62
N PRO A 155 -11.81 -1.94 5.09
CA PRO A 155 -11.93 -0.80 4.20
C PRO A 155 -10.67 -0.64 3.32
N ASN A 156 -10.81 -0.09 2.11
CA ASN A 156 -9.68 0.26 1.24
C ASN A 156 -8.76 1.26 1.97
N CYS A 157 -7.50 0.93 2.15
CA CYS A 157 -6.52 1.74 2.90
C CYS A 157 -6.09 2.98 2.10
N HIS A 158 -7.00 3.94 1.95
CA HIS A 158 -6.88 5.13 1.11
C HIS A 158 -7.44 6.36 1.85
N GLY A 159 -6.82 7.52 1.68
CA GLY A 159 -7.30 8.76 2.30
C GLY A 159 -7.28 8.69 3.82
N ALA A 160 -8.37 9.12 4.46
CA ALA A 160 -8.51 9.12 5.92
C ALA A 160 -8.33 7.74 6.56
N GLU A 161 -8.61 6.65 5.82
CA GLU A 161 -8.38 5.29 6.33
C GLU A 161 -6.88 5.00 6.60
N LYS A 162 -5.96 5.60 5.83
CA LYS A 162 -4.52 5.52 6.12
C LYS A 162 -4.22 6.09 7.51
N VAL A 163 -4.73 7.28 7.80
CA VAL A 163 -4.54 7.96 9.09
C VAL A 163 -5.13 7.13 10.21
N ARG A 164 -6.39 6.68 10.09
CA ARG A 164 -7.06 5.86 11.11
C ARG A 164 -6.25 4.62 11.49
N ARG A 165 -5.61 3.96 10.53
CA ARG A 165 -4.78 2.78 10.81
C ARG A 165 -3.47 3.12 11.47
N VAL A 166 -2.86 4.26 11.12
CA VAL A 166 -1.65 4.77 11.77
C VAL A 166 -1.97 5.14 13.21
N GLU A 167 -3.08 5.85 13.47
CA GLU A 167 -3.51 6.22 14.83
C GLU A 167 -3.75 5.01 15.73
N ASN A 168 -4.30 3.92 15.19
CA ASN A 168 -4.50 2.69 15.95
C ASN A 168 -3.18 2.05 16.45
N LEU A 169 -2.05 2.37 15.81
CA LEU A 169 -0.72 1.85 16.19
C LEU A 169 0.09 2.84 17.01
N PHE A 170 -0.12 4.13 16.77
CA PHE A 170 0.70 5.21 17.34
C PHE A 170 -0.16 6.23 18.11
N ALA A 171 -0.74 5.78 19.20
CA ALA A 171 -1.50 6.62 20.12
C ALA A 171 -0.80 6.68 21.49
N PRO A 172 -0.81 7.83 22.18
CA PRO A 172 -1.32 9.13 21.72
C PRO A 172 -0.35 9.85 20.76
N ARG A 173 -0.92 10.59 19.79
CA ARG A 173 -0.20 11.24 18.68
C ARG A 173 1.01 12.08 19.11
N HIS A 174 0.92 12.81 20.20
CA HIS A 174 1.96 13.73 20.69
C HIS A 174 3.28 13.06 21.13
N GLN A 175 3.30 11.73 21.27
CA GLN A 175 4.54 10.98 21.60
C GLN A 175 5.39 10.67 20.37
N TYR A 176 4.87 10.93 19.17
CA TYR A 176 5.50 10.51 17.92
C TYR A 176 5.83 11.71 17.05
N TYR A 177 7.02 11.68 16.44
CA TYR A 177 7.39 12.54 15.31
C TYR A 177 7.24 11.72 14.03
N ILE A 178 6.32 12.11 13.17
CA ILE A 178 5.92 11.36 11.99
C ILE A 178 6.44 12.04 10.73
N THR A 179 7.28 11.32 9.97
CA THR A 179 7.66 11.68 8.60
C THR A 179 6.82 10.84 7.63
N ALA A 180 6.17 11.45 6.64
CA ALA A 180 5.33 10.74 5.67
C ALA A 180 5.72 11.03 4.22
N TYR A 181 5.69 9.99 3.39
CA TYR A 181 6.04 10.01 1.98
C TYR A 181 4.85 9.52 1.14
N GLY A 182 4.37 10.34 0.21
CA GLY A 182 3.21 10.03 -0.63
C GLY A 182 3.27 10.75 -1.98
N ASP A 183 2.44 10.38 -2.94
CA ASP A 183 2.47 10.96 -4.29
C ASP A 183 1.10 11.31 -4.88
N SER A 184 0.02 10.90 -4.25
CA SER A 184 -1.33 10.96 -4.80
C SER A 184 -2.33 11.67 -3.88
N GLN A 185 -3.54 11.89 -4.40
CA GLN A 185 -4.66 12.38 -3.57
C GLN A 185 -5.03 11.42 -2.43
N GLY A 186 -4.73 10.13 -2.61
CA GLY A 186 -4.96 9.10 -1.57
C GLY A 186 -4.05 9.23 -0.36
N ASP A 187 -3.03 10.09 -0.43
CA ASP A 187 -2.05 10.30 0.64
C ASP A 187 -2.23 11.65 1.33
N LYS A 188 -3.16 12.49 0.84
CA LYS A 188 -3.35 13.86 1.32
C LYS A 188 -3.53 13.93 2.82
N GLU A 189 -4.40 13.10 3.37
CA GLU A 189 -4.69 13.06 4.80
C GLU A 189 -3.50 12.54 5.60
N MET A 190 -2.80 11.50 5.10
CA MET A 190 -1.59 10.97 5.73
C MET A 190 -0.45 12.00 5.75
N LEU A 191 -0.26 12.73 4.65
CA LEU A 191 0.73 13.81 4.56
C LEU A 191 0.36 14.98 5.48
N ALA A 192 -0.92 15.36 5.56
CA ALA A 192 -1.39 16.40 6.46
C ALA A 192 -1.30 16.01 7.95
N TYR A 193 -1.34 14.72 8.26
CA TYR A 193 -1.22 14.19 9.62
C TYR A 193 0.24 14.15 10.11
N ALA A 194 1.21 14.14 9.20
CA ALA A 194 2.64 14.06 9.49
C ALA A 194 3.21 15.42 9.97
N ASP A 195 4.27 15.35 10.79
CA ASP A 195 5.07 16.52 11.16
C ASP A 195 5.97 16.96 9.99
N GLU A 196 6.45 15.98 9.21
CA GLU A 196 7.31 16.22 8.06
C GLU A 196 6.76 15.50 6.81
N PRO A 197 5.93 16.17 5.99
CA PRO A 197 5.37 15.58 4.77
C PRO A 197 6.28 15.73 3.56
N HIS A 198 6.42 14.66 2.77
CA HIS A 198 7.16 14.65 1.51
C HIS A 198 6.25 14.21 0.35
N TYR A 199 5.88 15.15 -0.50
CA TYR A 199 5.06 14.87 -1.69
C TYR A 199 5.95 14.58 -2.91
N LYS A 200 5.76 13.41 -3.54
CA LYS A 200 6.51 12.91 -4.71
C LYS A 200 8.04 12.92 -4.54
N PRO A 201 8.58 12.46 -3.39
CA PRO A 201 9.98 12.72 -3.01
C PRO A 201 11.01 11.93 -3.81
N PHE A 202 10.62 10.78 -4.39
CA PHE A 202 11.55 9.84 -5.01
C PHE A 202 11.51 9.86 -6.55
N ARG A 203 10.89 10.88 -7.13
CA ARG A 203 10.90 11.06 -8.59
C ARG A 203 12.16 11.80 -8.98
N THR A 204 13.02 11.16 -9.77
CA THR A 204 14.13 11.86 -10.47
C THR A 204 13.54 12.91 -11.42
N LYS A 205 14.11 14.10 -11.38
CA LYS A 205 13.85 15.13 -12.38
C LYS A 205 14.40 14.72 -13.73
#